data_a0c5e4f4e93a83a72fa7369f539593e5
#
_entry.id   a0c5e4f4e93a83a72fa7369f539593e5
#
_cell.length_a   1.000
_cell.length_b   1.000
_cell.length_c   1.000
_cell.angle_alpha   90.00
_cell.angle_beta   90.00
_cell.angle_gamma   90.00
#
_symmetry.space_group_name_H-M   'P 1'
#
loop_
_entity.id
_entity.type
_entity.pdbx_description
1 polymer ?
#
loop_
_entity_poly.entity_id
_entity_poly.type
_entity_poly.pdbx_seq_one_letter_code
_entity_poly.pdbx_strand_id
1 'polypeptide(L)'
;MIEELLELLKLDVRKRNYIAISAVSFFYLFAWSAAMSFFVIWLGQVMEIGSTQTGILYSANSFMALVMQPLFGYVSDKIGLRKNLLLGILLILLPIGPFFIYVYGPLLKSVFWLGAVIGGIYLGFVFNAGYGAIDSFMDKVSRKYGFEYGRCRMFGSFGWAAATFLAGRIINIDPNITFWLASLAGLLAMIALAATKINLTVEEKEKADSVKVKDTFGLVKNKKFIFLLIFMIGVGSIYDVYDQQFGTYFVQQFSSEAVGNKWFGDLGSIQTFFEAIFLAVAPVICKKLGAKRTLLLAGTIMSIRIVGSSFQWGPLWIGIMKCIHSFEKPLFLVAQFKYISLNFDLRLSSSVYLGCLFTSSAMSIILSPLFGTFYAAIGFSNTYLLIGILSSVFTLISMKLLTGDKKALNYGNQFAEGNEATA
;
A
#
# COMPACT_ATOMS: atom_id res chain seq x y z
N MET A 1 12.13 -10.64 43.88
CA MET A 1 12.73 -9.29 43.79
C MET A 1 13.56 -9.06 42.53
N ILE A 2 14.63 -9.84 42.25
CA ILE A 2 15.40 -9.67 40.97
C ILE A 2 14.59 -10.07 39.76
N GLU A 3 13.80 -11.14 39.80
CA GLU A 3 12.89 -11.57 38.72
C GLU A 3 11.76 -10.56 38.50
N GLU A 4 11.17 -10.02 39.57
CA GLU A 4 10.16 -8.95 39.49
C GLU A 4 10.72 -7.67 38.87
N LEU A 5 11.97 -7.29 39.25
CA LEU A 5 12.63 -6.14 38.62
C LEU A 5 12.94 -6.34 37.15
N LEU A 6 13.31 -7.55 36.76
CA LEU A 6 13.53 -7.95 35.36
C LEU A 6 12.22 -7.97 34.57
N GLU A 7 11.09 -8.37 35.16
CA GLU A 7 9.77 -8.30 34.55
C GLU A 7 9.30 -6.84 34.38
N LEU A 8 9.50 -5.98 35.38
CA LEU A 8 9.20 -4.55 35.28
C LEU A 8 10.03 -3.86 34.20
N LEU A 9 11.32 -4.18 34.08
CA LEU A 9 12.21 -3.68 33.04
C LEU A 9 11.79 -4.18 31.63
N LYS A 10 11.34 -5.43 31.52
CA LYS A 10 10.79 -6.00 30.27
C LYS A 10 9.49 -5.30 29.87
N LEU A 11 8.60 -5.04 30.81
CA LEU A 11 7.35 -4.33 30.59
C LEU A 11 7.59 -2.89 30.13
N ASP A 12 8.58 -2.20 30.71
CA ASP A 12 8.94 -0.85 30.30
C ASP A 12 9.51 -0.81 28.87
N VAL A 13 10.42 -1.74 28.52
CA VAL A 13 10.98 -1.86 27.16
C VAL A 13 9.90 -2.22 26.15
N ARG A 14 8.96 -3.12 26.47
CA ARG A 14 7.82 -3.48 25.65
C ARG A 14 6.93 -2.27 25.37
N LYS A 15 6.51 -1.54 26.41
CA LYS A 15 5.65 -0.34 26.31
C LYS A 15 6.35 0.75 25.51
N ARG A 16 7.63 0.98 25.77
CA ARG A 16 8.45 1.94 25.06
C ARG A 16 8.54 1.63 23.56
N ASN A 17 8.85 0.38 23.21
CA ASN A 17 8.93 -0.04 21.79
C ASN A 17 7.57 0.02 21.11
N TYR A 18 6.48 -0.35 21.80
CA TYR A 18 5.12 -0.21 21.28
C TYR A 18 4.81 1.25 20.90
N ILE A 19 5.04 2.20 21.81
CA ILE A 19 4.78 3.63 21.58
C ILE A 19 5.69 4.15 20.46
N ALA A 20 6.99 3.85 20.51
CA ALA A 20 7.95 4.33 19.53
C ALA A 20 7.65 3.81 18.11
N ILE A 21 7.34 2.52 17.97
CA ILE A 21 6.99 1.91 16.68
C ILE A 21 5.65 2.43 16.16
N SER A 22 4.66 2.62 17.04
CA SER A 22 3.38 3.26 16.68
C SER A 22 3.59 4.68 16.17
N ALA A 23 4.48 5.45 16.81
CA ALA A 23 4.85 6.80 16.37
C ALA A 23 5.60 6.78 15.01
N VAL A 24 6.51 5.83 14.79
CA VAL A 24 7.15 5.63 13.48
C VAL A 24 6.10 5.39 12.40
N SER A 25 5.14 4.48 12.66
CA SER A 25 4.05 4.19 11.72
C SER A 25 3.21 5.43 11.42
N PHE A 26 2.82 6.16 12.47
CA PHE A 26 2.03 7.38 12.33
C PHE A 26 2.74 8.43 11.47
N PHE A 27 3.96 8.81 11.86
CA PHE A 27 4.67 9.90 11.20
C PHE A 27 5.17 9.54 9.81
N TYR A 28 5.57 8.29 9.58
CA TYR A 28 5.97 7.87 8.24
C TYR A 28 4.80 7.89 7.26
N LEU A 29 3.64 7.36 7.64
CA LEU A 29 2.46 7.39 6.79
C LEU A 29 1.83 8.78 6.69
N PHE A 30 1.96 9.61 7.72
CA PHE A 30 1.65 11.03 7.63
C PHE A 30 2.52 11.70 6.57
N ALA A 31 3.84 11.48 6.58
CA ALA A 31 4.76 12.05 5.59
C ALA A 31 4.41 11.60 4.17
N TRP A 32 4.11 10.32 4.00
CA TRP A 32 3.69 9.77 2.70
C TRP A 32 2.39 10.40 2.21
N SER A 33 1.37 10.45 3.06
CA SER A 33 0.09 11.06 2.71
C SER A 33 0.21 12.57 2.44
N ALA A 34 0.97 13.31 3.23
CA ALA A 34 1.19 14.74 3.02
C ALA A 34 1.84 15.03 1.66
N ALA A 35 2.75 14.16 1.20
CA ALA A 35 3.40 14.33 -0.09
C ALA A 35 2.57 13.81 -1.28
N MET A 36 1.80 12.72 -1.10
CA MET A 36 1.26 11.96 -2.22
C MET A 36 -0.27 11.94 -2.31
N SER A 37 -1.03 12.23 -1.24
CA SER A 37 -2.50 12.19 -1.32
C SER A 37 -3.08 13.26 -2.25
N PHE A 38 -2.41 14.40 -2.38
CA PHE A 38 -2.77 15.48 -3.30
C PHE A 38 -1.81 15.60 -4.49
N PHE A 39 -0.95 14.62 -4.71
CA PHE A 39 0.06 14.65 -5.77
C PHE A 39 -0.52 14.85 -7.16
N VAL A 40 -1.60 14.15 -7.51
CA VAL A 40 -2.26 14.32 -8.80
C VAL A 40 -2.89 15.70 -8.96
N ILE A 41 -3.45 16.26 -7.90
CA ILE A 41 -4.02 17.61 -7.88
C ILE A 41 -2.91 18.66 -8.05
N TRP A 42 -1.81 18.50 -7.32
CA TRP A 42 -0.62 19.34 -7.45
C TRP A 42 -0.02 19.29 -8.87
N LEU A 43 0.06 18.09 -9.47
CA LEU A 43 0.51 17.95 -10.86
C LEU A 43 -0.40 18.72 -11.84
N GLY A 44 -1.72 18.63 -11.68
CA GLY A 44 -2.67 19.30 -12.57
C GLY A 44 -2.76 20.80 -12.32
N GLN A 45 -2.96 21.24 -11.08
CA GLN A 45 -3.26 22.63 -10.74
C GLN A 45 -2.01 23.51 -10.62
N VAL A 46 -0.88 22.97 -10.16
CA VAL A 46 0.34 23.75 -9.88
C VAL A 46 1.41 23.55 -10.96
N MET A 47 1.56 22.31 -11.43
CA MET A 47 2.56 21.97 -12.45
C MET A 47 1.99 22.03 -13.86
N GLU A 48 0.68 22.09 -14.05
CA GLU A 48 -0.04 22.09 -15.34
C GLU A 48 0.24 20.83 -16.19
N ILE A 49 0.45 19.71 -15.50
CA ILE A 49 0.75 18.41 -16.11
C ILE A 49 -0.55 17.66 -16.40
N GLY A 50 -0.75 17.28 -17.65
CA GLY A 50 -1.94 16.55 -18.10
C GLY A 50 -1.97 15.08 -17.66
N SER A 51 -3.15 14.45 -17.83
CA SER A 51 -3.43 13.09 -17.35
C SER A 51 -2.49 12.04 -17.94
N THR A 52 -2.11 12.16 -19.22
CA THR A 52 -1.15 11.24 -19.86
C THR A 52 0.22 11.28 -19.20
N GLN A 53 0.75 12.49 -18.99
CA GLN A 53 2.05 12.67 -18.32
C GLN A 53 1.99 12.24 -16.86
N THR A 54 0.88 12.51 -16.16
CA THR A 54 0.62 12.01 -14.80
C THR A 54 0.68 10.48 -14.77
N GLY A 55 0.07 9.79 -15.74
CA GLY A 55 0.16 8.33 -15.87
C GLY A 55 1.61 7.83 -16.06
N ILE A 56 2.43 8.55 -16.84
CA ILE A 56 3.86 8.24 -17.00
C ILE A 56 4.62 8.37 -15.67
N LEU A 57 4.32 9.39 -14.86
CA LEU A 57 4.97 9.55 -13.55
C LEU A 57 4.61 8.42 -12.60
N TYR A 58 3.35 8.00 -12.55
CA TYR A 58 2.95 6.82 -11.77
C TYR A 58 3.58 5.52 -12.29
N SER A 59 3.74 5.39 -13.62
CA SER A 59 4.46 4.26 -14.22
C SER A 59 5.94 4.23 -13.78
N ALA A 60 6.62 5.38 -13.80
CA ALA A 60 8.01 5.51 -13.33
C ALA A 60 8.15 5.13 -11.84
N ASN A 61 7.22 5.59 -11.00
CA ASN A 61 7.17 5.22 -9.58
C ASN A 61 6.98 3.71 -9.40
N SER A 62 6.08 3.09 -10.16
CA SER A 62 5.81 1.65 -10.11
C SER A 62 6.99 0.82 -10.62
N PHE A 63 7.69 1.29 -11.65
CA PHE A 63 8.91 0.64 -12.15
C PHE A 63 10.01 0.62 -11.08
N MET A 64 10.25 1.74 -10.41
CA MET A 64 11.24 1.80 -9.36
C MET A 64 10.83 0.98 -8.12
N ALA A 65 9.54 0.93 -7.80
CA ALA A 65 9.02 0.04 -6.76
C ALA A 65 9.34 -1.43 -7.07
N LEU A 66 9.10 -1.86 -8.31
CA LEU A 66 9.36 -3.22 -8.77
C LEU A 66 10.84 -3.62 -8.65
N VAL A 67 11.76 -2.67 -8.90
CA VAL A 67 13.22 -2.89 -8.78
C VAL A 67 13.65 -2.87 -7.31
N MET A 68 13.16 -1.91 -6.53
CA MET A 68 13.65 -1.65 -5.16
C MET A 68 13.04 -2.58 -4.11
N GLN A 69 11.79 -3.03 -4.27
CA GLN A 69 11.13 -3.91 -3.29
C GLN A 69 11.89 -5.21 -3.01
N PRO A 70 12.37 -5.99 -4.02
CA PRO A 70 13.16 -7.18 -3.78
C PRO A 70 14.50 -6.88 -3.08
N LEU A 71 15.16 -5.76 -3.45
CA LEU A 71 16.42 -5.32 -2.83
C LEU A 71 16.22 -5.00 -1.35
N PHE A 72 15.15 -4.27 -1.01
CA PHE A 72 14.83 -3.93 0.37
C PHE A 72 14.40 -5.15 1.18
N GLY A 73 13.67 -6.08 0.57
CA GLY A 73 13.34 -7.36 1.18
C GLY A 73 14.60 -8.14 1.57
N TYR A 74 15.53 -8.32 0.62
CA TYR A 74 16.79 -8.99 0.85
C TYR A 74 17.64 -8.29 1.93
N VAL A 75 17.80 -6.97 1.83
CA VAL A 75 18.55 -6.18 2.83
C VAL A 75 17.90 -6.26 4.21
N SER A 76 16.56 -6.14 4.29
CA SER A 76 15.80 -6.24 5.54
C SER A 76 15.96 -7.61 6.21
N ASP A 77 16.01 -8.68 5.43
CA ASP A 77 16.21 -10.02 5.97
C ASP A 77 17.65 -10.24 6.44
N LYS A 78 18.63 -9.75 5.69
CA LYS A 78 20.05 -9.81 6.04
C LYS A 78 20.42 -8.96 7.26
N ILE A 79 19.77 -7.82 7.45
CA ILE A 79 20.03 -6.90 8.57
C ILE A 79 19.24 -7.31 9.83
N GLY A 80 18.13 -8.04 9.65
CA GLY A 80 17.26 -8.48 10.74
C GLY A 80 16.59 -7.31 11.46
N LEU A 81 16.82 -7.17 12.77
CA LEU A 81 16.26 -6.11 13.62
C LEU A 81 17.16 -4.87 13.76
N ARG A 82 18.18 -4.72 12.91
CA ARG A 82 19.02 -3.51 12.89
C ARG A 82 18.25 -2.35 12.27
N LYS A 83 18.37 -1.17 12.85
CA LYS A 83 17.66 0.04 12.42
C LYS A 83 18.27 0.72 11.18
N ASN A 84 19.44 0.27 10.72
CA ASN A 84 20.26 1.00 9.73
C ASN A 84 19.51 1.26 8.42
N LEU A 85 18.77 0.27 7.90
CA LEU A 85 17.98 0.44 6.69
C LEU A 85 16.90 1.51 6.85
N LEU A 86 16.16 1.44 7.97
CA LEU A 86 15.09 2.39 8.25
C LEU A 86 15.63 3.80 8.48
N LEU A 87 16.76 3.93 9.19
CA LEU A 87 17.43 5.22 9.36
C LEU A 87 17.85 5.79 8.00
N GLY A 88 18.39 4.97 7.10
CA GLY A 88 18.71 5.38 5.74
C GLY A 88 17.49 5.86 4.95
N ILE A 89 16.37 5.13 5.03
CA ILE A 89 15.11 5.51 4.37
C ILE A 89 14.60 6.85 4.92
N LEU A 90 14.55 7.00 6.26
CA LEU A 90 14.07 8.21 6.91
C LEU A 90 15.01 9.41 6.68
N LEU A 91 16.32 9.18 6.61
CA LEU A 91 17.30 10.22 6.28
C LEU A 91 17.08 10.76 4.85
N ILE A 92 16.79 9.88 3.88
CA ILE A 92 16.47 10.29 2.51
C ILE A 92 15.07 10.92 2.43
N LEU A 93 14.14 10.58 3.33
CA LEU A 93 12.83 11.22 3.43
C LEU A 93 12.90 12.66 3.94
N LEU A 94 13.88 13.02 4.79
CA LEU A 94 13.98 14.37 5.36
C LEU A 94 13.95 15.50 4.32
N PRO A 95 14.72 15.44 3.22
CA PRO A 95 14.73 16.50 2.21
C PRO A 95 13.54 16.45 1.23
N ILE A 96 12.43 15.77 1.54
CA ILE A 96 11.31 15.63 0.62
C ILE A 96 10.69 16.98 0.24
N GLY A 97 10.59 17.94 1.17
CA GLY A 97 10.13 19.28 0.91
C GLY A 97 11.03 20.03 -0.10
N PRO A 98 12.33 20.23 0.21
CA PRO A 98 13.29 20.76 -0.75
C PRO A 98 13.35 19.99 -2.07
N PHE A 99 13.25 18.68 -2.05
CA PHE A 99 13.22 17.86 -3.27
C PHE A 99 12.04 18.21 -4.17
N PHE A 100 10.82 18.26 -3.66
CA PHE A 100 9.64 18.59 -4.46
C PHE A 100 9.70 20.04 -4.99
N ILE A 101 10.11 20.98 -4.14
CA ILE A 101 10.05 22.42 -4.46
C ILE A 101 11.19 22.85 -5.38
N TYR A 102 12.42 22.40 -5.12
CA TYR A 102 13.61 22.92 -5.79
C TYR A 102 14.22 21.99 -6.83
N VAL A 103 13.81 20.70 -6.83
CA VAL A 103 14.38 19.71 -7.76
C VAL A 103 13.28 19.14 -8.65
N TYR A 104 12.29 18.45 -8.06
CA TYR A 104 11.31 17.69 -8.81
C TYR A 104 10.37 18.57 -9.63
N GLY A 105 9.76 19.60 -9.01
CA GLY A 105 8.87 20.55 -9.70
C GLY A 105 9.54 21.26 -10.87
N PRO A 106 10.70 21.92 -10.67
CA PRO A 106 11.46 22.53 -11.77
C PRO A 106 11.85 21.56 -12.88
N LEU A 107 12.28 20.34 -12.55
CA LEU A 107 12.61 19.33 -13.55
C LEU A 107 11.40 18.89 -14.36
N LEU A 108 10.25 18.71 -13.74
CA LEU A 108 9.02 18.34 -14.46
C LEU A 108 8.61 19.41 -15.48
N LYS A 109 8.85 20.70 -15.18
CA LYS A 109 8.56 21.81 -16.10
C LYS A 109 9.61 21.99 -17.20
N SER A 110 10.89 21.77 -16.90
CA SER A 110 11.99 22.03 -17.85
C SER A 110 12.38 20.81 -18.67
N VAL A 111 12.54 19.65 -18.02
CA VAL A 111 12.96 18.38 -18.66
C VAL A 111 12.14 17.24 -18.07
N PHE A 112 10.90 17.11 -18.52
CA PHE A 112 9.89 16.17 -17.98
C PHE A 112 10.42 14.75 -17.76
N TRP A 113 11.10 14.18 -18.74
CA TRP A 113 11.61 12.81 -18.67
C TRP A 113 12.67 12.61 -17.57
N LEU A 114 13.54 13.60 -17.40
CA LEU A 114 14.53 13.57 -16.32
C LEU A 114 13.84 13.68 -14.95
N GLY A 115 12.84 14.57 -14.84
CA GLY A 115 11.99 14.68 -13.67
C GLY A 115 11.30 13.36 -13.35
N ALA A 116 10.70 12.69 -14.34
CA ALA A 116 10.03 11.40 -14.17
C ALA A 116 10.99 10.31 -13.64
N VAL A 117 12.20 10.22 -14.16
CA VAL A 117 13.20 9.25 -13.71
C VAL A 117 13.67 9.55 -12.29
N ILE A 118 14.08 10.81 -12.02
CA ILE A 118 14.60 11.20 -10.69
C ILE A 118 13.50 11.11 -9.63
N GLY A 119 12.29 11.57 -9.95
CA GLY A 119 11.12 11.43 -9.08
C GLY A 119 10.76 9.97 -8.83
N GLY A 120 10.74 9.14 -9.87
CA GLY A 120 10.49 7.71 -9.77
C GLY A 120 11.49 7.01 -8.84
N ILE A 121 12.80 7.30 -9.00
CA ILE A 121 13.86 6.75 -8.13
C ILE A 121 13.61 7.18 -6.67
N TYR A 122 13.44 8.47 -6.44
CA TYR A 122 13.29 9.01 -5.09
C TYR A 122 12.02 8.49 -4.40
N LEU A 123 10.86 8.61 -5.04
CA LEU A 123 9.57 8.20 -4.48
C LEU A 123 9.46 6.67 -4.37
N GLY A 124 10.00 5.94 -5.35
CA GLY A 124 10.08 4.49 -5.32
C GLY A 124 10.92 3.98 -4.15
N PHE A 125 12.07 4.61 -3.88
CA PHE A 125 12.93 4.29 -2.75
C PHE A 125 12.27 4.61 -1.41
N VAL A 126 11.81 5.86 -1.25
CA VAL A 126 11.34 6.37 0.06
C VAL A 126 10.00 5.78 0.45
N PHE A 127 9.03 5.73 -0.48
CA PHE A 127 7.66 5.33 -0.15
C PHE A 127 7.37 3.89 -0.55
N ASN A 128 7.54 3.50 -1.80
CA ASN A 128 7.06 2.20 -2.24
C ASN A 128 7.90 1.03 -1.65
N ALA A 129 9.23 1.11 -1.73
CA ALA A 129 10.10 0.11 -1.13
C ALA A 129 10.30 0.35 0.36
N GLY A 130 10.41 1.62 0.78
CA GLY A 130 10.56 2.01 2.17
C GLY A 130 9.41 1.55 3.06
N TYR A 131 8.19 1.60 2.56
CA TYR A 131 7.01 1.09 3.27
C TYR A 131 7.15 -0.38 3.65
N GLY A 132 7.50 -1.23 2.68
CA GLY A 132 7.67 -2.65 2.95
C GLY A 132 8.76 -2.97 3.98
N ALA A 133 9.87 -2.20 3.97
CA ALA A 133 10.94 -2.34 4.94
C ALA A 133 10.51 -1.92 6.35
N ILE A 134 9.81 -0.79 6.48
CA ILE A 134 9.29 -0.28 7.76
C ILE A 134 8.25 -1.24 8.32
N ASP A 135 7.33 -1.71 7.49
CA ASP A 135 6.26 -2.62 7.85
C ASP A 135 6.81 -3.98 8.34
N SER A 136 7.78 -4.55 7.60
CA SER A 136 8.49 -5.76 8.01
C SER A 136 9.23 -5.60 9.34
N PHE A 137 9.89 -4.46 9.55
CA PHE A 137 10.58 -4.19 10.81
C PHE A 137 9.60 -4.07 11.98
N MET A 138 8.47 -3.38 11.80
CA MET A 138 7.41 -3.29 12.81
C MET A 138 6.88 -4.68 13.20
N ASP A 139 6.65 -5.55 12.23
CA ASP A 139 6.21 -6.93 12.47
C ASP A 139 7.28 -7.73 13.25
N LYS A 140 8.56 -7.65 12.86
CA LYS A 140 9.67 -8.31 13.57
C LYS A 140 9.79 -7.84 15.02
N VAL A 141 9.69 -6.52 15.26
CA VAL A 141 9.75 -5.93 16.62
C VAL A 141 8.53 -6.33 17.44
N SER A 142 7.33 -6.31 16.84
CA SER A 142 6.08 -6.67 17.53
C SER A 142 6.11 -8.12 18.01
N ARG A 143 6.59 -9.04 17.18
CA ARG A 143 6.78 -10.46 17.55
C ARG A 143 7.81 -10.64 18.67
N LYS A 144 8.95 -9.93 18.58
CA LYS A 144 10.01 -10.03 19.58
C LYS A 144 9.56 -9.57 20.97
N TYR A 145 8.81 -8.49 21.05
CA TYR A 145 8.38 -7.87 22.31
C TYR A 145 6.95 -8.24 22.73
N GLY A 146 6.27 -9.12 21.99
CA GLY A 146 4.97 -9.69 22.36
C GLY A 146 3.81 -8.69 22.31
N PHE A 147 3.79 -7.77 21.35
CA PHE A 147 2.63 -6.92 21.07
C PHE A 147 2.12 -7.12 19.64
N GLU A 148 0.86 -6.78 19.39
CA GLU A 148 0.26 -7.03 18.08
C GLU A 148 0.67 -5.97 17.06
N TYR A 149 1.22 -6.41 15.93
CA TYR A 149 1.57 -5.58 14.78
C TYR A 149 0.41 -4.69 14.32
N GLY A 150 -0.80 -5.25 14.19
CA GLY A 150 -1.97 -4.52 13.70
C GLY A 150 -2.31 -3.29 14.53
N ARG A 151 -2.09 -3.35 15.86
CA ARG A 151 -2.31 -2.19 16.75
C ARG A 151 -1.31 -1.06 16.51
N CYS A 152 -0.07 -1.36 16.19
CA CYS A 152 0.92 -0.34 15.83
C CYS A 152 0.63 0.23 14.44
N ARG A 153 0.28 -0.64 13.48
CA ARG A 153 -0.02 -0.28 12.11
C ARG A 153 -1.24 0.63 11.98
N MET A 154 -2.23 0.46 12.86
CA MET A 154 -3.43 1.31 12.93
C MET A 154 -3.07 2.81 13.10
N PHE A 155 -2.04 3.13 13.88
CA PHE A 155 -1.58 4.51 14.03
C PHE A 155 -1.11 5.13 12.72
N GLY A 156 -0.56 4.31 11.81
CA GLY A 156 -0.22 4.77 10.47
C GLY A 156 -1.44 5.20 9.65
N SER A 157 -2.57 4.48 9.77
CA SER A 157 -3.82 4.89 9.11
C SER A 157 -4.35 6.21 9.68
N PHE A 158 -4.22 6.44 10.99
CA PHE A 158 -4.54 7.74 11.57
C PHE A 158 -3.61 8.84 11.08
N GLY A 159 -2.31 8.56 10.93
CA GLY A 159 -1.35 9.49 10.34
C GLY A 159 -1.72 9.86 8.90
N TRP A 160 -2.07 8.87 8.09
CA TRP A 160 -2.55 9.07 6.73
C TRP A 160 -3.80 9.95 6.68
N ALA A 161 -4.82 9.61 7.48
CA ALA A 161 -6.07 10.38 7.53
C ALA A 161 -5.85 11.83 7.97
N ALA A 162 -5.03 12.05 9.02
CA ALA A 162 -4.71 13.39 9.50
C ALA A 162 -3.99 14.23 8.42
N ALA A 163 -3.02 13.64 7.73
CA ALA A 163 -2.29 14.35 6.67
C ALA A 163 -3.19 14.68 5.48
N THR A 164 -4.04 13.75 5.03
CA THR A 164 -4.99 14.00 3.92
C THR A 164 -5.97 15.12 4.28
N PHE A 165 -6.48 15.12 5.51
CA PHE A 165 -7.37 16.18 6.00
C PHE A 165 -6.71 17.55 5.99
N LEU A 166 -5.47 17.64 6.46
CA LEU A 166 -4.70 18.89 6.48
C LEU A 166 -4.34 19.33 5.06
N ALA A 167 -3.88 18.40 4.21
CA ALA A 167 -3.47 18.69 2.85
C ALA A 167 -4.59 19.32 2.02
N GLY A 168 -5.84 18.85 2.17
CA GLY A 168 -7.00 19.40 1.47
C GLY A 168 -7.31 20.88 1.79
N ARG A 169 -6.83 21.36 2.92
CA ARG A 169 -6.96 22.78 3.32
C ARG A 169 -5.75 23.60 2.93
N ILE A 170 -4.58 23.03 3.15
CA ILE A 170 -3.29 23.68 2.98
C ILE A 170 -2.96 23.89 1.52
N ILE A 171 -3.34 22.96 0.63
CA ILE A 171 -3.05 23.06 -0.80
C ILE A 171 -3.64 24.33 -1.45
N ASN A 172 -4.75 24.84 -0.89
CA ASN A 172 -5.39 26.08 -1.36
C ASN A 172 -4.69 27.35 -0.85
N ILE A 173 -3.80 27.24 0.16
CA ILE A 173 -3.03 28.36 0.73
C ILE A 173 -1.67 28.41 0.07
N ASP A 174 -0.88 27.37 0.24
CA ASP A 174 0.40 27.15 -0.43
C ASP A 174 0.66 25.63 -0.49
N PRO A 175 0.65 25.04 -1.71
CA PRO A 175 0.93 23.61 -1.90
C PRO A 175 2.27 23.17 -1.32
N ASN A 176 3.27 24.06 -1.24
CA ASN A 176 4.60 23.72 -0.74
C ASN A 176 4.60 23.36 0.74
N ILE A 177 3.65 23.87 1.51
CA ILE A 177 3.52 23.57 2.94
C ILE A 177 3.28 22.08 3.17
N THR A 178 2.57 21.39 2.29
CA THR A 178 2.32 19.93 2.42
C THR A 178 3.63 19.13 2.35
N PHE A 179 4.56 19.55 1.50
CA PHE A 179 5.87 18.89 1.37
C PHE A 179 6.79 19.20 2.58
N TRP A 180 6.72 20.42 3.13
CA TRP A 180 7.42 20.75 4.37
C TRP A 180 6.88 19.96 5.57
N LEU A 181 5.55 19.75 5.64
CA LEU A 181 4.94 18.89 6.65
C LEU A 181 5.40 17.44 6.51
N ALA A 182 5.59 16.95 5.29
CA ALA A 182 6.15 15.63 5.04
C ALA A 182 7.60 15.52 5.56
N SER A 183 8.43 16.56 5.34
CA SER A 183 9.81 16.63 5.90
C SER A 183 9.80 16.62 7.43
N LEU A 184 8.95 17.43 8.05
CA LEU A 184 8.81 17.48 9.51
C LEU A 184 8.36 16.13 10.08
N ALA A 185 7.39 15.50 9.45
CA ALA A 185 6.92 14.17 9.86
C ALA A 185 8.02 13.10 9.68
N GLY A 186 8.83 13.19 8.61
CA GLY A 186 10.02 12.34 8.43
C GLY A 186 11.02 12.49 9.58
N LEU A 187 11.27 13.72 10.02
CA LEU A 187 12.11 14.01 11.21
C LEU A 187 11.54 13.39 12.49
N LEU A 188 10.23 13.55 12.71
CA LEU A 188 9.57 12.97 13.88
C LEU A 188 9.57 11.44 13.86
N ALA A 189 9.40 10.83 12.67
CA ALA A 189 9.55 9.39 12.50
C ALA A 189 10.97 8.91 12.83
N MET A 190 12.01 9.66 12.43
CA MET A 190 13.40 9.35 12.73
C MET A 190 13.69 9.44 14.23
N ILE A 191 13.19 10.47 14.91
CA ILE A 191 13.29 10.63 16.38
C ILE A 191 12.57 9.46 17.07
N ALA A 192 11.38 9.10 16.64
CA ALA A 192 10.64 7.96 17.16
C ALA A 192 11.40 6.64 16.97
N LEU A 193 12.01 6.42 15.79
CA LEU A 193 12.84 5.25 15.55
C LEU A 193 14.08 5.22 16.45
N ALA A 194 14.73 6.35 16.66
CA ALA A 194 15.86 6.46 17.60
C ALA A 194 15.47 6.08 19.02
N ALA A 195 14.24 6.41 19.44
CA ALA A 195 13.70 6.08 20.75
C ALA A 195 13.46 4.57 20.97
N THR A 196 13.41 3.72 19.95
CA THR A 196 13.25 2.27 20.12
C THR A 196 14.48 1.65 20.76
N LYS A 197 14.30 0.76 21.72
CA LYS A 197 15.37 -0.04 22.34
C LYS A 197 15.27 -1.50 21.89
N ILE A 198 16.19 -1.93 21.04
CA ILE A 198 16.21 -3.29 20.51
C ILE A 198 17.50 -3.98 20.94
N ASN A 199 17.37 -4.99 21.79
CA ASN A 199 18.48 -5.81 22.22
C ASN A 199 18.61 -6.97 21.25
N LEU A 200 19.70 -7.03 20.47
CA LEU A 200 19.97 -8.12 19.54
C LEU A 200 20.68 -9.25 20.26
N THR A 201 20.14 -10.46 20.20
CA THR A 201 20.83 -11.68 20.67
C THR A 201 21.83 -12.17 19.63
N VAL A 202 22.84 -12.95 20.05
CA VAL A 202 23.88 -13.48 19.16
C VAL A 202 23.26 -14.42 18.11
N GLU A 203 22.28 -15.24 18.52
CA GLU A 203 21.57 -16.18 17.64
C GLU A 203 20.72 -15.47 16.55
N GLU A 204 20.18 -14.28 16.84
CA GLU A 204 19.42 -13.50 15.85
C GLU A 204 20.33 -12.91 14.77
N LYS A 205 21.63 -12.78 15.06
CA LYS A 205 22.63 -12.32 14.08
C LYS A 205 23.02 -13.44 13.10
N GLU A 206 22.96 -14.70 13.52
CA GLU A 206 23.39 -15.86 12.73
C GLU A 206 22.26 -16.46 11.86
N LYS A 207 20.99 -16.35 12.28
CA LYS A 207 19.82 -16.90 11.55
C LYS A 207 19.45 -16.15 10.28
N ALA A 208 20.00 -14.97 10.03
CA ALA A 208 19.70 -14.13 8.86
C ALA A 208 20.21 -14.69 7.52
N ASP A 209 21.03 -15.76 7.53
CA ASP A 209 21.76 -16.23 6.33
C ASP A 209 21.07 -17.34 5.49
N SER A 210 19.83 -17.77 5.80
CA SER A 210 19.31 -19.06 5.26
C SER A 210 18.14 -19.02 4.27
N VAL A 211 17.75 -17.87 3.68
CA VAL A 211 16.67 -17.82 2.67
C VAL A 211 17.22 -18.09 1.28
N LYS A 212 16.81 -19.21 0.65
CA LYS A 212 17.21 -19.56 -0.73
C LYS A 212 16.20 -19.02 -1.74
N VAL A 213 16.67 -18.18 -2.65
CA VAL A 213 15.90 -17.59 -3.77
C VAL A 213 15.32 -18.64 -4.74
N LYS A 214 15.87 -19.86 -4.75
CA LYS A 214 15.57 -20.91 -5.74
C LYS A 214 14.12 -21.47 -5.63
N ASP A 215 13.53 -21.47 -4.44
CA ASP A 215 12.18 -22.03 -4.20
C ASP A 215 11.05 -21.14 -4.76
N THR A 216 11.33 -19.85 -4.92
CA THR A 216 10.39 -18.86 -5.45
C THR A 216 10.11 -19.08 -6.95
N PHE A 217 11.12 -19.51 -7.72
CA PHE A 217 10.94 -19.75 -9.17
C PHE A 217 10.04 -20.94 -9.51
N GLY A 218 9.85 -21.89 -8.60
CA GLY A 218 8.94 -23.02 -8.77
C GLY A 218 7.45 -22.61 -8.80
N LEU A 219 7.11 -21.47 -8.19
CA LEU A 219 5.74 -20.95 -8.13
C LEU A 219 5.16 -20.61 -9.51
N VAL A 220 5.98 -20.16 -10.46
CA VAL A 220 5.54 -19.78 -11.81
C VAL A 220 4.91 -20.96 -12.58
N LYS A 221 5.25 -22.21 -12.22
CA LYS A 221 4.65 -23.41 -12.79
C LYS A 221 3.37 -23.86 -12.10
N ASN A 222 3.03 -23.26 -10.95
CA ASN A 222 1.83 -23.65 -10.18
C ASN A 222 0.58 -22.98 -10.76
N LYS A 223 -0.34 -23.78 -11.29
CA LYS A 223 -1.61 -23.30 -11.88
C LYS A 223 -2.44 -22.45 -10.92
N LYS A 224 -2.46 -22.78 -9.60
CA LYS A 224 -3.20 -22.01 -8.61
C LYS A 224 -2.59 -20.62 -8.44
N PHE A 225 -1.27 -20.51 -8.53
CA PHE A 225 -0.55 -19.23 -8.48
C PHE A 225 -0.89 -18.38 -9.71
N ILE A 226 -0.80 -18.97 -10.93
CA ILE A 226 -1.18 -18.27 -12.16
C ILE A 226 -2.63 -17.77 -12.09
N PHE A 227 -3.57 -18.57 -11.59
CA PHE A 227 -4.96 -18.16 -11.43
C PHE A 227 -5.14 -17.02 -10.44
N LEU A 228 -4.37 -17.01 -9.34
CA LEU A 228 -4.33 -15.88 -8.41
C LEU A 228 -3.76 -14.64 -9.08
N LEU A 229 -2.67 -14.76 -9.87
CA LEU A 229 -2.10 -13.63 -10.61
C LEU A 229 -3.09 -13.05 -11.63
N ILE A 230 -3.89 -13.87 -12.32
CA ILE A 230 -4.94 -13.38 -13.22
C ILE A 230 -5.96 -12.52 -12.45
N PHE A 231 -6.36 -12.93 -11.26
CA PHE A 231 -7.21 -12.12 -10.39
C PHE A 231 -6.51 -10.81 -9.99
N MET A 232 -5.22 -10.86 -9.66
CA MET A 232 -4.44 -9.67 -9.30
C MET A 232 -4.29 -8.69 -10.47
N ILE A 233 -4.13 -9.19 -11.70
CA ILE A 233 -4.08 -8.34 -12.90
C ILE A 233 -5.39 -7.56 -13.08
N GLY A 234 -6.52 -8.21 -12.94
CA GLY A 234 -7.82 -7.60 -13.25
C GLY A 234 -8.49 -6.89 -12.07
N VAL A 235 -8.09 -7.18 -10.84
CA VAL A 235 -8.68 -6.59 -9.64
C VAL A 235 -7.62 -5.82 -8.85
N GLY A 236 -6.52 -6.46 -8.46
CA GLY A 236 -5.49 -5.83 -7.64
C GLY A 236 -4.82 -4.64 -8.31
N SER A 237 -4.42 -4.79 -9.60
CA SER A 237 -3.74 -3.71 -10.33
C SER A 237 -4.69 -2.57 -10.72
N ILE A 238 -5.92 -2.91 -11.08
CA ILE A 238 -6.95 -1.91 -11.43
C ILE A 238 -7.29 -1.04 -10.22
N TYR A 239 -7.28 -1.62 -9.03
CA TYR A 239 -7.45 -0.90 -7.78
C TYR A 239 -6.51 0.29 -7.66
N ASP A 240 -5.20 0.05 -7.84
CA ASP A 240 -4.19 1.09 -7.71
C ASP A 240 -4.34 2.16 -8.79
N VAL A 241 -4.59 1.75 -10.04
CA VAL A 241 -4.67 2.66 -11.19
C VAL A 241 -5.93 3.54 -11.16
N TYR A 242 -7.07 3.02 -10.68
CA TYR A 242 -8.28 3.80 -10.50
C TYR A 242 -8.04 5.00 -9.56
N ASP A 243 -7.32 4.79 -8.47
CA ASP A 243 -7.10 5.82 -7.45
C ASP A 243 -6.07 6.88 -7.88
N GLN A 244 -5.18 6.58 -8.84
CA GLN A 244 -4.09 7.49 -9.21
C GLN A 244 -4.55 8.86 -9.66
N GLN A 245 -5.64 8.95 -10.40
CA GLN A 245 -6.16 10.23 -10.93
C GLN A 245 -7.56 10.59 -10.40
N PHE A 246 -8.06 9.86 -9.40
CA PHE A 246 -9.38 10.10 -8.83
C PHE A 246 -9.50 11.50 -8.19
N GLY A 247 -8.44 12.03 -7.61
CA GLY A 247 -8.44 13.36 -7.00
C GLY A 247 -8.81 14.45 -8.00
N THR A 248 -8.19 14.44 -9.18
CA THR A 248 -8.51 15.38 -10.27
C THR A 248 -9.97 15.24 -10.73
N TYR A 249 -10.42 13.99 -10.94
CA TYR A 249 -11.80 13.73 -11.34
C TYR A 249 -12.82 14.22 -10.32
N PHE A 250 -12.56 13.97 -9.03
CA PHE A 250 -13.46 14.42 -7.95
C PHE A 250 -13.55 15.93 -7.85
N VAL A 251 -12.40 16.63 -7.93
CA VAL A 251 -12.35 18.10 -7.84
C VAL A 251 -13.09 18.74 -9.02
N GLN A 252 -13.04 18.16 -10.21
CA GLN A 252 -13.78 18.63 -11.38
C GLN A 252 -15.31 18.58 -11.22
N GLN A 253 -15.86 17.88 -10.21
CA GLN A 253 -17.30 17.88 -9.91
C GLN A 253 -17.79 19.15 -9.21
N PHE A 254 -16.88 20.04 -8.80
CA PHE A 254 -17.18 21.25 -8.08
C PHE A 254 -16.99 22.48 -8.98
N SER A 255 -17.75 23.54 -8.70
CA SER A 255 -17.60 24.84 -9.39
C SER A 255 -16.32 25.59 -9.00
N SER A 256 -15.69 25.23 -7.89
CA SER A 256 -14.46 25.82 -7.39
C SER A 256 -13.47 24.73 -6.98
N GLU A 257 -12.23 24.80 -7.50
CA GLU A 257 -11.14 23.89 -7.16
C GLU A 257 -10.83 23.91 -5.66
N ALA A 258 -10.87 25.10 -5.04
CA ALA A 258 -10.61 25.23 -3.60
C ALA A 258 -11.64 24.47 -2.74
N VAL A 259 -12.92 24.51 -3.14
CA VAL A 259 -13.98 23.72 -2.49
C VAL A 259 -13.77 22.24 -2.75
N GLY A 260 -13.47 21.87 -4.00
CA GLY A 260 -13.21 20.47 -4.38
C GLY A 260 -12.03 19.88 -3.63
N ASN A 261 -10.91 20.61 -3.51
CA ASN A 261 -9.72 20.18 -2.77
C ASN A 261 -10.02 19.93 -1.28
N LYS A 262 -10.77 20.83 -0.64
CA LYS A 262 -11.20 20.67 0.75
C LYS A 262 -12.04 19.40 0.92
N TRP A 263 -13.05 19.23 0.09
CA TRP A 263 -13.92 18.05 0.15
C TRP A 263 -13.18 16.75 -0.19
N PHE A 264 -12.19 16.78 -1.09
CA PHE A 264 -11.36 15.62 -1.36
C PHE A 264 -10.51 15.20 -0.16
N GLY A 265 -9.96 16.17 0.58
CA GLY A 265 -9.24 15.92 1.83
C GLY A 265 -10.12 15.32 2.93
N ASP A 266 -11.34 15.88 3.10
CA ASP A 266 -12.32 15.38 4.05
C ASP A 266 -12.78 13.95 3.68
N LEU A 267 -13.08 13.71 2.39
CA LEU A 267 -13.46 12.40 1.86
C LEU A 267 -12.38 11.35 2.07
N GLY A 268 -11.11 11.68 1.76
CA GLY A 268 -9.99 10.77 1.96
C GLY A 268 -9.77 10.41 3.42
N SER A 269 -9.96 11.36 4.33
CA SER A 269 -9.86 11.15 5.77
C SER A 269 -10.98 10.26 6.29
N ILE A 270 -12.22 10.52 5.90
CA ILE A 270 -13.40 9.71 6.25
C ILE A 270 -13.23 8.29 5.72
N GLN A 271 -12.83 8.15 4.46
CA GLN A 271 -12.60 6.86 3.84
C GLN A 271 -11.56 6.03 4.62
N THR A 272 -10.40 6.62 4.95
CA THR A 272 -9.33 5.91 5.67
C THR A 272 -9.72 5.57 7.10
N PHE A 273 -10.51 6.41 7.75
CA PHE A 273 -11.05 6.12 9.08
C PHE A 273 -11.99 4.91 9.07
N PHE A 274 -12.93 4.86 8.12
CA PHE A 274 -13.81 3.70 7.97
C PHE A 274 -13.05 2.44 7.52
N GLU A 275 -12.04 2.56 6.66
CA GLU A 275 -11.17 1.44 6.27
C GLU A 275 -10.53 0.78 7.50
N ALA A 276 -10.04 1.57 8.46
CA ALA A 276 -9.46 1.05 9.70
C ALA A 276 -10.50 0.26 10.53
N ILE A 277 -11.73 0.73 10.62
CA ILE A 277 -12.84 0.03 11.30
C ILE A 277 -13.16 -1.29 10.59
N PHE A 278 -13.30 -1.25 9.26
CA PHE A 278 -13.66 -2.45 8.48
C PHE A 278 -12.56 -3.50 8.44
N LEU A 279 -11.30 -3.13 8.63
CA LEU A 279 -10.20 -4.09 8.83
C LEU A 279 -10.44 -4.99 10.05
N ALA A 280 -11.09 -4.49 11.10
CA ALA A 280 -11.46 -5.31 12.25
C ALA A 280 -12.64 -6.27 11.96
N VAL A 281 -13.52 -5.91 11.03
CA VAL A 281 -14.73 -6.69 10.67
C VAL A 281 -14.45 -7.71 9.56
N ALA A 282 -13.58 -7.40 8.64
CA ALA A 282 -13.26 -8.21 7.47
C ALA A 282 -12.88 -9.68 7.79
N PRO A 283 -12.10 -10.00 8.85
CA PRO A 283 -11.80 -11.38 9.23
C PRO A 283 -13.05 -12.20 9.58
N VAL A 284 -14.05 -11.58 10.21
CA VAL A 284 -15.31 -12.25 10.58
C VAL A 284 -16.11 -12.60 9.32
N ILE A 285 -16.19 -11.69 8.37
CA ILE A 285 -16.86 -11.92 7.07
C ILE A 285 -16.11 -13.02 6.30
N CYS A 286 -14.78 -12.94 6.23
CA CYS A 286 -13.96 -13.93 5.55
C CYS A 286 -14.08 -15.33 6.17
N LYS A 287 -14.20 -15.44 7.50
CA LYS A 287 -14.43 -16.71 8.19
C LYS A 287 -15.79 -17.32 7.83
N LYS A 288 -16.84 -16.51 7.64
CA LYS A 288 -18.19 -16.99 7.30
C LYS A 288 -18.33 -17.38 5.82
N LEU A 289 -17.81 -16.57 4.91
CA LEU A 289 -17.96 -16.75 3.48
C LEU A 289 -16.91 -17.68 2.86
N GLY A 290 -15.73 -17.76 3.48
CA GLY A 290 -14.53 -18.38 2.95
C GLY A 290 -13.69 -17.43 2.09
N ALA A 291 -12.40 -17.74 1.91
CA ALA A 291 -11.44 -16.85 1.29
C ALA A 291 -11.75 -16.56 -0.19
N LYS A 292 -12.05 -17.59 -0.99
CA LYS A 292 -12.42 -17.42 -2.40
C LYS A 292 -13.62 -16.49 -2.58
N ARG A 293 -14.72 -16.76 -1.84
CA ARG A 293 -15.95 -15.96 -1.98
C ARG A 293 -15.74 -14.53 -1.53
N THR A 294 -14.92 -14.30 -0.50
CA THR A 294 -14.60 -12.95 -0.01
C THR A 294 -13.76 -12.18 -1.02
N LEU A 295 -12.78 -12.81 -1.69
CA LEU A 295 -12.03 -12.19 -2.79
C LEU A 295 -12.95 -11.77 -3.94
N LEU A 296 -13.85 -12.66 -4.35
CA LEU A 296 -14.80 -12.38 -5.43
C LEU A 296 -15.80 -11.28 -5.03
N LEU A 297 -16.25 -11.27 -3.77
CA LEU A 297 -17.10 -10.20 -3.23
C LEU A 297 -16.38 -8.85 -3.28
N ALA A 298 -15.11 -8.80 -2.85
CA ALA A 298 -14.31 -7.58 -2.93
C ALA A 298 -14.15 -7.10 -4.38
N GLY A 299 -13.83 -8.01 -5.33
CA GLY A 299 -13.76 -7.68 -6.75
C GLY A 299 -15.09 -7.20 -7.34
N THR A 300 -16.20 -7.79 -6.92
CA THR A 300 -17.55 -7.36 -7.35
C THR A 300 -17.91 -5.97 -6.83
N ILE A 301 -17.67 -5.71 -5.53
CA ILE A 301 -17.91 -4.39 -4.92
C ILE A 301 -17.05 -3.33 -5.62
N MET A 302 -15.78 -3.64 -5.86
CA MET A 302 -14.86 -2.75 -6.58
C MET A 302 -15.37 -2.45 -8.00
N SER A 303 -15.79 -3.46 -8.74
CA SER A 303 -16.31 -3.29 -10.09
C SER A 303 -17.55 -2.41 -10.12
N ILE A 304 -18.52 -2.63 -9.20
CA ILE A 304 -19.72 -1.80 -9.04
C ILE A 304 -19.35 -0.36 -8.72
N ARG A 305 -18.41 -0.15 -7.81
CA ARG A 305 -17.93 1.18 -7.40
C ARG A 305 -17.30 1.93 -8.57
N ILE A 306 -16.42 1.27 -9.32
CA ILE A 306 -15.73 1.88 -10.45
C ILE A 306 -16.72 2.22 -11.57
N VAL A 307 -17.62 1.29 -11.92
CA VAL A 307 -18.72 1.56 -12.88
C VAL A 307 -19.60 2.69 -12.34
N GLY A 308 -19.97 2.67 -11.06
CA GLY A 308 -20.74 3.75 -10.41
C GLY A 308 -20.07 5.11 -10.51
N SER A 309 -18.74 5.15 -10.45
CA SER A 309 -17.97 6.39 -10.62
C SER A 309 -18.03 6.97 -12.03
N SER A 310 -18.42 6.18 -13.04
CA SER A 310 -18.62 6.70 -14.41
C SER A 310 -19.86 7.57 -14.54
N PHE A 311 -20.84 7.43 -13.63
CA PHE A 311 -22.04 8.26 -13.64
C PHE A 311 -21.78 9.60 -12.97
N GLN A 312 -21.80 10.68 -13.74
CA GLN A 312 -21.53 12.05 -13.26
C GLN A 312 -22.75 12.67 -12.56
N TRP A 313 -23.28 12.01 -11.53
CA TRP A 313 -24.45 12.48 -10.76
C TRP A 313 -24.08 13.48 -9.66
N GLY A 314 -22.91 14.10 -9.78
CA GLY A 314 -22.44 15.13 -8.89
C GLY A 314 -21.50 14.62 -7.80
N PRO A 315 -20.91 15.55 -7.01
CA PRO A 315 -19.82 15.26 -6.09
C PRO A 315 -20.22 14.32 -4.94
N LEU A 316 -21.47 14.39 -4.48
CA LEU A 316 -21.96 13.50 -3.43
C LEU A 316 -21.97 12.04 -3.90
N TRP A 317 -22.46 11.77 -5.12
CA TRP A 317 -22.49 10.43 -5.69
C TRP A 317 -21.07 9.86 -5.84
N ILE A 318 -20.17 10.65 -6.44
CA ILE A 318 -18.78 10.23 -6.64
C ILE A 318 -18.09 9.99 -5.28
N GLY A 319 -18.39 10.83 -4.28
CA GLY A 319 -17.92 10.66 -2.90
C GLY A 319 -18.40 9.36 -2.26
N ILE A 320 -19.69 9.00 -2.44
CA ILE A 320 -20.25 7.73 -1.97
C ILE A 320 -19.50 6.56 -2.63
N MET A 321 -19.30 6.60 -3.95
CA MET A 321 -18.54 5.57 -4.66
C MET A 321 -17.12 5.44 -4.10
N LYS A 322 -16.48 6.54 -3.76
CA LYS A 322 -15.15 6.52 -3.10
C LYS A 322 -15.20 5.92 -1.71
N CYS A 323 -16.21 6.22 -0.89
CA CYS A 323 -16.36 5.66 0.45
C CYS A 323 -16.60 4.14 0.46
N ILE A 324 -17.21 3.56 -0.57
CA ILE A 324 -17.36 2.10 -0.72
C ILE A 324 -16.01 1.39 -0.71
N HIS A 325 -14.94 2.06 -1.12
CA HIS A 325 -13.56 1.59 -1.01
C HIS A 325 -13.16 1.14 0.40
N SER A 326 -13.66 1.82 1.44
CA SER A 326 -13.39 1.45 2.84
C SER A 326 -13.85 0.03 3.17
N PHE A 327 -14.79 -0.52 2.42
CA PHE A 327 -15.31 -1.88 2.57
C PHE A 327 -14.51 -2.91 1.78
N GLU A 328 -14.27 -2.61 0.50
CA GLU A 328 -13.71 -3.60 -0.41
C GLU A 328 -12.25 -3.90 -0.11
N LYS A 329 -11.44 -2.89 0.22
CA LYS A 329 -10.02 -3.04 0.47
C LYS A 329 -9.70 -3.93 1.68
N PRO A 330 -10.34 -3.76 2.86
CA PRO A 330 -10.20 -4.68 3.97
C PRO A 330 -10.59 -6.12 3.61
N LEU A 331 -11.69 -6.31 2.89
CA LEU A 331 -12.13 -7.63 2.44
C LEU A 331 -11.11 -8.27 1.50
N PHE A 332 -10.63 -7.50 0.52
CA PHE A 332 -9.60 -7.94 -0.42
C PHE A 332 -8.33 -8.38 0.32
N LEU A 333 -7.79 -7.54 1.19
CA LEU A 333 -6.54 -7.79 1.90
C LEU A 333 -6.62 -9.03 2.80
N VAL A 334 -7.65 -9.10 3.64
CA VAL A 334 -7.84 -10.24 4.55
C VAL A 334 -8.08 -11.54 3.78
N ALA A 335 -8.91 -11.49 2.74
CA ALA A 335 -9.20 -12.67 1.94
C ALA A 335 -8.00 -13.13 1.11
N GLN A 336 -7.14 -12.22 0.64
CA GLN A 336 -5.90 -12.54 -0.07
C GLN A 336 -4.95 -13.34 0.83
N PHE A 337 -4.66 -12.86 2.05
CA PHE A 337 -3.82 -13.59 2.99
C PHE A 337 -4.41 -14.96 3.36
N LYS A 338 -5.72 -15.00 3.61
CA LYS A 338 -6.41 -16.26 3.92
C LYS A 338 -6.39 -17.23 2.75
N TYR A 339 -6.61 -16.75 1.52
CA TYR A 339 -6.54 -17.57 0.31
C TYR A 339 -5.14 -18.15 0.09
N ILE A 340 -4.11 -17.33 0.29
CA ILE A 340 -2.71 -17.75 0.21
C ILE A 340 -2.43 -18.86 1.23
N SER A 341 -2.80 -18.65 2.49
CA SER A 341 -2.55 -19.63 3.56
C SER A 341 -3.28 -20.96 3.37
N LEU A 342 -4.42 -20.97 2.66
CA LEU A 342 -5.22 -22.19 2.40
C LEU A 342 -4.79 -22.95 1.15
N ASN A 343 -4.17 -22.28 0.17
CA ASN A 343 -3.91 -22.86 -1.14
C ASN A 343 -2.43 -23.12 -1.43
N PHE A 344 -1.53 -22.56 -0.62
CA PHE A 344 -0.08 -22.67 -0.81
C PHE A 344 0.61 -23.09 0.48
N ASP A 345 1.80 -23.69 0.35
CA ASP A 345 2.64 -24.01 1.50
C ASP A 345 2.93 -22.73 2.31
N LEU A 346 2.80 -22.82 3.63
CA LEU A 346 3.05 -21.71 4.55
C LEU A 346 4.46 -21.12 4.39
N ARG A 347 5.45 -21.95 4.03
CA ARG A 347 6.84 -21.52 3.77
C ARG A 347 6.93 -20.60 2.56
N LEU A 348 6.04 -20.74 1.59
CA LEU A 348 5.98 -19.96 0.35
C LEU A 348 4.99 -18.79 0.41
N SER A 349 4.27 -18.62 1.51
CA SER A 349 3.21 -17.60 1.63
C SER A 349 3.72 -16.18 1.34
N SER A 350 4.91 -15.84 1.86
CA SER A 350 5.55 -14.54 1.59
C SER A 350 5.92 -14.40 0.11
N SER A 351 6.46 -15.45 -0.51
CA SER A 351 6.81 -15.43 -1.94
C SER A 351 5.58 -15.30 -2.84
N VAL A 352 4.47 -15.95 -2.48
CA VAL A 352 3.20 -15.83 -3.19
C VAL A 352 2.65 -14.40 -3.08
N TYR A 353 2.67 -13.83 -1.88
CA TYR A 353 2.23 -12.45 -1.64
C TYR A 353 3.09 -11.44 -2.40
N LEU A 354 4.43 -11.59 -2.34
CA LEU A 354 5.35 -10.76 -3.12
C LEU A 354 5.13 -10.89 -4.63
N GLY A 355 4.83 -12.09 -5.12
CA GLY A 355 4.45 -12.31 -6.51
C GLY A 355 3.16 -11.57 -6.91
N CYS A 356 2.19 -11.47 -6.00
CA CYS A 356 0.99 -10.65 -6.20
C CYS A 356 1.34 -9.16 -6.29
N LEU A 357 2.15 -8.64 -5.37
CA LEU A 357 2.59 -7.24 -5.38
C LEU A 357 3.42 -6.91 -6.62
N PHE A 358 4.35 -7.80 -6.99
CA PHE A 358 5.13 -7.67 -8.21
C PHE A 358 4.23 -7.57 -9.45
N THR A 359 3.21 -8.43 -9.53
CA THR A 359 2.24 -8.41 -10.63
C THR A 359 1.46 -7.09 -10.67
N SER A 360 1.00 -6.59 -9.53
CA SER A 360 0.32 -5.28 -9.45
C SER A 360 1.24 -4.15 -9.90
N SER A 361 2.49 -4.11 -9.44
CA SER A 361 3.46 -3.09 -9.86
C SER A 361 3.78 -3.19 -11.34
N ALA A 362 4.00 -4.40 -11.87
CA ALA A 362 4.27 -4.61 -13.30
C ALA A 362 3.09 -4.17 -14.19
N MET A 363 1.87 -4.47 -13.76
CA MET A 363 0.68 -4.01 -14.48
C MET A 363 0.48 -2.49 -14.37
N SER A 364 0.77 -1.87 -13.23
CA SER A 364 0.70 -0.41 -13.08
C SER A 364 1.65 0.32 -14.02
N ILE A 365 2.83 -0.24 -14.32
CA ILE A 365 3.77 0.33 -15.31
C ILE A 365 3.09 0.50 -16.68
N ILE A 366 2.27 -0.48 -17.08
CA ILE A 366 1.58 -0.49 -18.38
C ILE A 366 0.26 0.29 -18.30
N LEU A 367 -0.54 0.04 -17.27
CA LEU A 367 -1.91 0.56 -17.18
C LEU A 367 -1.95 2.04 -16.85
N SER A 368 -1.00 2.57 -16.04
CA SER A 368 -1.03 3.99 -15.64
C SER A 368 -0.91 4.95 -16.83
N PRO A 369 0.07 4.82 -17.74
CA PRO A 369 0.15 5.69 -18.91
C PRO A 369 -1.00 5.42 -19.91
N LEU A 370 -1.43 4.15 -20.04
CA LEU A 370 -2.54 3.78 -20.92
C LEU A 370 -3.84 4.47 -20.48
N PHE A 371 -4.21 4.35 -19.21
CA PHE A 371 -5.42 5.01 -18.72
C PHE A 371 -5.23 6.52 -18.59
N GLY A 372 -4.02 7.02 -18.33
CA GLY A 372 -3.70 8.44 -18.44
C GLY A 372 -4.04 9.01 -19.82
N THR A 373 -3.71 8.27 -20.88
CA THR A 373 -4.07 8.63 -22.25
C THR A 373 -5.58 8.55 -22.50
N PHE A 374 -6.26 7.55 -21.95
CA PHE A 374 -7.72 7.44 -22.08
C PHE A 374 -8.43 8.56 -21.32
N TYR A 375 -7.98 8.96 -20.13
CA TYR A 375 -8.55 10.12 -19.42
C TYR A 375 -8.46 11.39 -20.27
N ALA A 376 -7.36 11.59 -20.98
CA ALA A 376 -7.19 12.75 -21.88
C ALA A 376 -8.04 12.65 -23.15
N ALA A 377 -8.18 11.43 -23.73
CA ALA A 377 -8.83 11.25 -25.04
C ALA A 377 -10.37 11.14 -24.94
N ILE A 378 -10.89 10.39 -23.98
CA ILE A 378 -12.33 10.06 -23.85
C ILE A 378 -12.95 10.54 -22.53
N GLY A 379 -12.16 11.21 -21.67
CA GLY A 379 -12.57 11.75 -20.37
C GLY A 379 -12.65 10.69 -19.26
N PHE A 380 -12.80 11.19 -18.04
CA PHE A 380 -12.79 10.34 -16.82
C PHE A 380 -13.98 9.37 -16.77
N SER A 381 -15.18 9.83 -17.09
CA SER A 381 -16.42 9.03 -17.05
C SER A 381 -16.30 7.77 -17.90
N ASN A 382 -15.98 7.91 -19.20
CA ASN A 382 -15.87 6.80 -20.12
C ASN A 382 -14.70 5.87 -19.75
N THR A 383 -13.60 6.43 -19.26
CA THR A 383 -12.44 5.64 -18.83
C THR A 383 -12.78 4.81 -17.59
N TYR A 384 -13.51 5.38 -16.60
CA TYR A 384 -13.95 4.60 -15.43
C TYR A 384 -14.96 3.51 -15.81
N LEU A 385 -15.84 3.75 -16.77
CA LEU A 385 -16.71 2.71 -17.28
C LEU A 385 -15.91 1.54 -17.88
N LEU A 386 -14.91 1.85 -18.72
CA LEU A 386 -14.01 0.85 -19.31
C LEU A 386 -13.23 0.07 -18.25
N ILE A 387 -12.65 0.75 -17.27
CA ILE A 387 -11.91 0.14 -16.15
C ILE A 387 -12.84 -0.78 -15.33
N GLY A 388 -14.05 -0.32 -15.05
CA GLY A 388 -15.04 -1.09 -14.28
C GLY A 388 -15.53 -2.33 -15.02
N ILE A 389 -15.76 -2.24 -16.34
CA ILE A 389 -16.09 -3.40 -17.18
C ILE A 389 -14.92 -4.39 -17.17
N LEU A 390 -13.70 -3.93 -17.36
CA LEU A 390 -12.51 -4.78 -17.33
C LEU A 390 -12.39 -5.52 -16.00
N SER A 391 -12.52 -4.83 -14.86
CA SER A 391 -12.52 -5.44 -13.53
C SER A 391 -13.64 -6.47 -13.36
N SER A 392 -14.85 -6.18 -13.87
CA SER A 392 -15.99 -7.11 -13.85
C SER A 392 -15.68 -8.40 -14.62
N VAL A 393 -15.11 -8.28 -15.80
CA VAL A 393 -14.75 -9.45 -16.65
C VAL A 393 -13.71 -10.32 -15.93
N PHE A 394 -12.65 -9.73 -15.37
CA PHE A 394 -11.65 -10.49 -14.62
C PHE A 394 -12.22 -11.12 -13.36
N THR A 395 -13.13 -10.46 -12.65
CA THR A 395 -13.83 -11.02 -11.50
C THR A 395 -14.65 -12.24 -11.90
N LEU A 396 -15.42 -12.16 -12.99
CA LEU A 396 -16.21 -13.28 -13.54
C LEU A 396 -15.32 -14.46 -13.99
N ILE A 397 -14.22 -14.19 -14.67
CA ILE A 397 -13.24 -15.22 -15.05
C ILE A 397 -12.69 -15.89 -13.78
N SER A 398 -12.35 -15.12 -12.76
CA SER A 398 -11.79 -15.60 -11.50
C SER A 398 -12.77 -16.46 -10.68
N MET A 399 -14.08 -16.31 -10.87
CA MET A 399 -15.08 -17.23 -10.29
C MET A 399 -14.84 -18.69 -10.69
N LYS A 400 -14.41 -18.93 -11.92
CA LYS A 400 -14.11 -20.28 -12.43
C LYS A 400 -12.67 -20.71 -12.10
N LEU A 401 -11.72 -19.80 -12.12
CA LEU A 401 -10.29 -20.11 -11.99
C LEU A 401 -9.85 -20.32 -10.52
N LEU A 402 -10.30 -19.49 -9.59
CA LEU A 402 -9.87 -19.57 -8.19
C LEU A 402 -10.34 -20.87 -7.55
N THR A 403 -9.46 -21.49 -6.77
CA THR A 403 -9.74 -22.74 -6.04
C THR A 403 -10.70 -22.49 -4.88
N GLY A 404 -11.71 -23.34 -4.72
CA GLY A 404 -12.66 -23.25 -3.61
C GLY A 404 -12.04 -23.76 -2.29
N ASP A 405 -12.47 -23.17 -1.17
CA ASP A 405 -11.92 -23.45 0.18
C ASP A 405 -12.03 -24.93 0.59
N LYS A 406 -13.12 -25.62 0.22
CA LYS A 406 -13.28 -27.06 0.51
C LYS A 406 -12.19 -27.93 -0.15
N LYS A 407 -11.80 -27.59 -1.39
CA LYS A 407 -10.70 -28.28 -2.09
C LYS A 407 -9.35 -27.91 -1.49
N ALA A 408 -9.19 -26.68 -0.99
CA ALA A 408 -7.97 -26.21 -0.34
C ALA A 408 -7.72 -26.89 1.00
N LEU A 409 -8.77 -27.08 1.83
CA LEU A 409 -8.67 -27.79 3.11
C LEU A 409 -8.28 -29.26 2.93
N ASN A 410 -8.81 -29.95 1.92
CA ASN A 410 -8.43 -31.34 1.62
C ASN A 410 -6.96 -31.45 1.17
N TYR A 411 -6.44 -30.46 0.45
CA TYR A 411 -5.02 -30.41 0.08
C TYR A 411 -4.11 -30.13 1.28
N GLY A 412 -4.52 -29.24 2.20
CA GLY A 412 -3.77 -28.93 3.42
C GLY A 412 -3.61 -30.15 4.32
N ASN A 413 -4.63 -30.99 4.46
CA ASN A 413 -4.57 -32.23 5.22
C ASN A 413 -3.63 -33.27 4.58
N GLN A 414 -3.60 -33.38 3.25
CA GLN A 414 -2.67 -34.27 2.54
C GLN A 414 -1.19 -33.89 2.70
N PHE A 415 -0.89 -32.58 2.83
CA PHE A 415 0.47 -32.11 3.11
C PHE A 415 0.87 -32.30 4.57
N ALA A 416 -0.08 -32.22 5.51
CA ALA A 416 0.18 -32.53 6.92
C ALA A 416 0.46 -34.01 7.12
N GLU A 417 -0.35 -34.90 6.53
CA GLU A 417 -0.19 -36.34 6.59
C GLU A 417 1.07 -36.85 5.86
N GLY A 418 1.47 -36.21 4.75
CA GLY A 418 2.69 -36.53 4.00
C GLY A 418 3.99 -36.18 4.75
N ASN A 419 3.96 -35.14 5.61
CA ASN A 419 5.12 -34.79 6.44
C ASN A 419 5.25 -35.62 7.70
N GLU A 420 4.16 -36.21 8.23
CA GLU A 420 4.21 -37.15 9.35
C GLU A 420 4.67 -38.54 8.90
N ALA A 421 4.50 -38.88 7.62
CA ALA A 421 4.97 -40.17 7.06
C ALA A 421 6.46 -40.16 6.67
N THR A 422 7.11 -39.01 6.68
CA THR A 422 8.54 -38.82 6.33
C THR A 422 9.41 -38.36 7.52
N ALA A 423 8.84 -38.23 8.71
CA ALA A 423 9.53 -38.01 9.98
C ALA A 423 9.58 -39.28 10.81
#